data_223e73aee0c61ec13ae597f6d643514a
#
_entry.id   223e73aee0c61ec13ae597f6d643514a
#
_cell.length_a   1.000
_cell.length_b   1.000
_cell.length_c   1.000
_cell.angle_alpha   90.00
_cell.angle_beta   90.00
_cell.angle_gamma   90.00
#
_symmetry.space_group_name_H-M   'P 1'
#
loop_
_entity.id
_entity.type
_entity.pdbx_description
1 polymer ?
#
loop_
_entity_poly.entity_id
_entity_poly.type
_entity_poly.pdbx_seq_one_letter_code
_entity_poly.pdbx_strand_id
1 'polypeptide(L)' 'MYTTYKGLREYEITLRSGVWYLLAPDSEHAAWNALELSRERNDQLLNVRQTDEW' A
#
# COMPACT_ATOMS: atom_id res chain seq x y z
N MET A 1 -6.87 14.63 -16.66
CA MET A 1 -6.69 14.16 -16.17
C MET A 1 -6.81 13.86 -15.02
N TYR A 2 -7.03 13.90 -14.28
CA TYR A 2 -7.15 13.64 -13.30
C TYR A 2 -8.00 12.72 -12.92
N THR A 3 -8.54 12.21 -13.36
CA THR A 3 -9.43 11.10 -13.13
C THR A 3 -8.71 9.84 -12.71
N THR A 4 -7.44 9.86 -12.81
CA THR A 4 -6.67 8.70 -12.38
C THR A 4 -6.84 8.40 -10.91
N TYR A 5 -7.28 9.37 -10.15
CA TYR A 5 -7.45 9.13 -8.73
C TYR A 5 -8.81 8.59 -8.36
N LYS A 6 -9.67 8.55 -9.34
CA LYS A 6 -10.97 8.00 -9.09
C LYS A 6 -10.84 6.51 -8.88
N GLY A 7 -11.16 6.04 -7.73
CA GLY A 7 -10.99 4.64 -7.42
C GLY A 7 -9.70 4.29 -6.75
N LEU A 8 -8.79 5.23 -6.63
CA LEU A 8 -7.57 5.00 -5.88
C LEU A 8 -7.76 5.47 -4.44
N ARG A 9 -7.15 4.75 -3.54
CA ARG A 9 -7.23 5.07 -2.13
C ARG A 9 -5.86 4.98 -1.52
N GLU A 10 -5.65 5.72 -0.46
CA GLU A 10 -4.37 5.68 0.22
C GLU A 10 -4.38 4.56 1.25
N TYR A 11 -3.32 3.78 1.23
CA TYR A 11 -3.18 2.67 2.16
C TYR A 11 -1.90 2.81 2.95
N GLU A 12 -1.99 2.44 4.20
CA GLU A 12 -0.83 2.32 5.07
C GLU A 12 -0.47 0.86 5.14
N ILE A 13 0.70 0.52 4.63
CA ILE A 13 1.15 -0.86 4.58
C ILE A 13 2.29 -1.02 5.55
N THR A 14 2.12 -1.88 6.52
CA THR A 14 3.15 -2.14 7.51
C THR A 14 3.88 -3.42 7.12
N LEU A 15 5.15 -3.25 6.82
CA LEU A 15 6.02 -4.37 6.53
C LEU A 15 7.01 -4.53 7.68
N ARG A 16 7.66 -5.67 7.68
CA ARG A 16 8.67 -5.92 8.69
C ARG A 16 9.75 -4.85 8.65
N SER A 17 10.07 -4.36 7.46
CA SER A 17 11.13 -3.38 7.30
C SER A 17 10.67 -1.95 7.57
N GLY A 18 9.37 -1.71 7.66
CA GLY A 18 8.89 -0.35 7.89
C GLY A 18 7.48 -0.16 7.39
N VAL A 19 7.08 1.10 7.31
CA VAL A 19 5.72 1.46 6.93
C VAL A 19 5.76 2.21 5.61
N TRP A 20 4.85 1.87 4.72
CA TRP A 20 4.73 2.50 3.42
C TRP A 20 3.35 3.11 3.29
N TYR A 21 3.29 4.25 2.62
CA TYR A 21 2.02 4.88 2.26
C TYR A 21 1.96 4.99 0.75
N LEU A 22 0.91 4.46 0.15
CA LEU A 22 0.80 4.53 -1.29
C LEU A 22 -0.66 4.47 -1.71
N LEU A 23 -0.88 4.83 -2.98
CA LEU A 23 -2.21 4.80 -3.56
C LEU A 23 -2.38 3.52 -4.35
N ALA A 24 -3.54 2.92 -4.21
CA ALA A 24 -3.87 1.70 -4.93
C ALA A 24 -5.37 1.55 -5.03
N PRO A 25 -5.85 0.78 -5.99
CA PRO A 25 -7.29 0.59 -6.14
C PRO A 25 -7.90 -0.26 -5.03
N ASP A 26 -7.10 -1.10 -4.39
CA ASP A 26 -7.59 -1.92 -3.30
C ASP A 26 -6.40 -2.34 -2.44
N SER A 27 -6.72 -3.00 -1.33
CA SER A 27 -5.69 -3.37 -0.37
C SER A 27 -4.73 -4.42 -0.93
N GLU A 28 -5.22 -5.26 -1.82
CA GLU A 28 -4.39 -6.29 -2.40
C GLU A 28 -3.29 -5.69 -3.26
N HIS A 29 -3.67 -4.73 -4.10
CA HIS A 29 -2.69 -4.04 -4.92
C HIS A 29 -1.73 -3.23 -4.07
N ALA A 30 -2.24 -2.62 -3.00
CA ALA A 30 -1.40 -1.85 -2.12
C ALA A 30 -0.33 -2.72 -1.48
N ALA A 31 -0.74 -3.88 -0.97
CA ALA A 31 0.21 -4.79 -0.34
C ALA A 31 1.24 -5.28 -1.34
N TRP A 32 0.79 -5.65 -2.53
CA TRP A 32 1.69 -6.13 -3.56
C TRP A 32 2.72 -5.07 -3.92
N ASN A 33 2.24 -3.84 -4.15
CA ASN A 33 3.13 -2.76 -4.55
C ASN A 33 4.15 -2.46 -3.47
N ALA A 34 3.72 -2.49 -2.21
CA ALA A 34 4.64 -2.23 -1.12
C ALA A 34 5.73 -3.29 -1.05
N LEU A 35 5.35 -4.53 -1.24
CA LEU A 35 6.32 -5.62 -1.22
C LEU A 35 7.31 -5.51 -2.38
N GLU A 36 6.82 -5.05 -3.53
CA GLU A 36 7.70 -4.86 -4.67
C GLU A 36 8.65 -3.71 -4.47
N LEU A 37 8.19 -2.67 -3.80
CA LEU A 37 9.04 -1.51 -3.53
C LEU A 37 10.05 -1.80 -2.44
N SER A 38 9.75 -2.74 -1.57
CA SER A 38 10.67 -3.11 -0.51
C SER A 38 11.91 -3.75 -1.11
N ARG A 39 13.04 -3.41 -0.53
CA ARG A 39 14.30 -3.96 -1.00
C ARG A 39 14.68 -5.23 -0.29
N GLU A 40 13.92 -5.60 0.71
CA GLU A 40 14.21 -6.80 1.48
C GLU A 40 13.50 -7.98 0.87
N ARG A 41 14.29 -8.98 0.53
CA ARG A 41 13.70 -10.18 -0.06
C ARG A 41 12.78 -10.91 0.88
N ASN A 42 13.13 -10.86 2.15
CA ASN A 42 12.35 -11.59 3.15
C ASN A 42 11.39 -10.70 3.89
N ASP A 43 11.05 -9.58 3.28
CA ASP A 43 10.12 -8.69 3.90
C ASP A 43 8.77 -9.38 4.06
N GLN A 44 8.05 -8.99 5.08
CA GLN A 44 6.81 -9.66 5.42
C GLN A 44 5.74 -8.63 5.64
N LEU A 45 4.58 -8.89 5.07
CA LEU A 45 3.43 -8.02 5.23
C LEU A 45 2.82 -8.28 6.60
N LEU A 46 2.73 -7.24 7.40
CA LEU A 46 2.18 -7.34 8.73
C LEU A 46 0.78 -6.78 8.81
N ASN A 47 0.51 -5.69 8.10
CA ASN A 47 -0.79 -5.07 8.18
C ASN A 47 -1.00 -4.15 6.98
N VAL A 48 -2.26 -4.03 6.58
CA VAL A 48 -2.65 -3.09 5.52
C VAL A 48 -3.96 -2.46 5.96
N ARG A 49 -4.02 -1.13 5.87
CA ARG A 49 -5.27 -0.48 6.19
C ARG A 49 -5.42 0.77 5.31
N GLN A 50 -6.67 1.13 5.08
CA GLN A 50 -7.00 2.30 4.30
C GLN A 50 -6.97 3.52 5.20
N THR A 51 -6.11 4.48 4.87
CA THR A 51 -5.92 5.62 5.75
C THR A 51 -6.92 6.73 5.51
N ASP A 52 -7.56 6.75 4.35
CA ASP A 52 -8.52 7.78 4.04
C ASP A 52 -9.95 7.35 4.39
N GLU A 53 -10.09 6.34 5.18
CA GLU A 53 -11.38 5.89 5.64
C GLU A 53 -11.85 6.75 6.80
N TRP A 54 -13.05 7.33 6.68
CA TRP A 54 -13.59 8.20 7.72
C TRP A 54 -14.92 7.69 8.30
#